data_b9c98ef5d72df3f9929aa9f0ce113d56
#
_entry.id   b9c98ef5d72df3f9929aa9f0ce113d56
#
_cell.length_a   1.000
_cell.length_b   1.000
_cell.length_c   1.000
_cell.angle_alpha   90.00
_cell.angle_beta   90.00
_cell.angle_gamma   90.00
#
_symmetry.space_group_name_H-M   'P 1'
#
loop_
_entity.id
_entity.type
_entity.pdbx_description
1 polymer ?
#
loop_
_entity_poly.entity_id
_entity_poly.type
_entity_poly.pdbx_seq_one_letter_code
_entity_poly.pdbx_strand_id
1 'polypeptide(L)'
;MAQQRLDKIIASTGRYSRREVKTLVREGRVLVDGRIAASAEDKCDPLTARISVNGEELFYREHTYVMLHKPAGVLSATEDGHGETVLDLLAPEYRKIGLFPVGRLDKDTEGLLLLTDDGALAHDLLAPKKHVDKVYFVRTDGALDDADCKAFVQGITLGDGLECLPAKLEILKSDARSEALITIHEGKFHQIKRMLASRGKPVVYLKRLSMGSLTLDEGLSKGEYRLLTAEEIKNLRESGQFAQGKAGADK
;
A
#
# COMPACT_ATOMS: atom_id res chain seq x y z
N MET A 1 18.30 14.90 -16.87
CA MET A 1 17.86 13.77 -16.03
C MET A 1 18.92 12.69 -16.02
N ALA A 2 18.97 11.82 -15.01
CA ALA A 2 20.07 10.86 -14.89
C ALA A 2 19.89 9.70 -15.88
N GLN A 3 20.83 9.55 -16.81
CA GLN A 3 20.87 8.39 -17.69
C GLN A 3 21.08 7.10 -16.87
N GLN A 4 20.34 6.06 -17.19
CA GLN A 4 20.45 4.74 -16.56
C GLN A 4 20.90 3.68 -17.57
N ARG A 5 21.53 2.63 -17.06
CA ARG A 5 21.94 1.47 -17.88
C ARG A 5 20.69 0.74 -18.38
N LEU A 6 20.74 0.32 -19.65
CA LEU A 6 19.65 -0.37 -20.33
C LEU A 6 19.25 -1.67 -19.60
N ASP A 7 20.24 -2.44 -19.12
CA ASP A 7 19.97 -3.66 -18.35
C ASP A 7 19.21 -3.38 -17.03
N LYS A 8 19.49 -2.25 -16.39
CA LYS A 8 18.77 -1.84 -15.18
C LYS A 8 17.33 -1.42 -15.50
N ILE A 9 17.15 -0.63 -16.55
CA ILE A 9 15.82 -0.15 -16.99
C ILE A 9 14.91 -1.34 -17.36
N ILE A 10 15.40 -2.29 -18.17
CA ILE A 10 14.61 -3.45 -18.59
C ILE A 10 14.33 -4.37 -17.39
N ALA A 11 15.32 -4.61 -16.52
CA ALA A 11 15.14 -5.47 -15.36
C ALA A 11 14.16 -4.90 -14.33
N SER A 12 14.05 -3.56 -14.22
CA SER A 12 13.09 -2.92 -13.31
C SER A 12 11.62 -3.19 -13.67
N THR A 13 11.34 -3.64 -14.90
CA THR A 13 9.99 -4.06 -15.31
C THR A 13 9.56 -5.41 -14.70
N GLY A 14 10.50 -6.16 -14.07
CA GLY A 14 10.26 -7.49 -13.53
C GLY A 14 10.14 -8.61 -14.58
N ARG A 15 10.06 -8.28 -15.88
CA ARG A 15 9.92 -9.27 -16.96
C ARG A 15 11.20 -10.04 -17.22
N TYR A 16 12.36 -9.39 -17.10
CA TYR A 16 13.68 -9.95 -17.41
C TYR A 16 14.67 -9.67 -16.28
N SER A 17 15.52 -10.63 -15.97
CA SER A 17 16.71 -10.41 -15.15
C SER A 17 17.79 -9.68 -15.95
N ARG A 18 18.72 -9.00 -15.29
CA ARG A 18 19.87 -8.37 -15.98
C ARG A 18 20.70 -9.34 -16.81
N ARG A 19 20.77 -10.62 -16.40
CA ARG A 19 21.46 -11.67 -17.16
C ARG A 19 20.73 -11.99 -18.45
N GLU A 20 19.41 -12.13 -18.41
CA GLU A 20 18.58 -12.34 -19.59
C GLU A 20 18.67 -11.16 -20.55
N VAL A 21 18.64 -9.91 -20.03
CA VAL A 21 18.81 -8.71 -20.87
C VAL A 21 20.12 -8.72 -21.62
N LYS A 22 21.25 -9.10 -21.00
CA LYS A 22 22.54 -9.23 -21.69
C LYS A 22 22.50 -10.25 -22.84
N THR A 23 21.76 -11.32 -22.68
CA THR A 23 21.56 -12.32 -23.74
C THR A 23 20.69 -11.77 -24.86
N LEU A 24 19.56 -11.15 -24.53
CA LEU A 24 18.65 -10.54 -25.52
C LEU A 24 19.30 -9.45 -26.33
N VAL A 25 20.18 -8.62 -25.75
CA VAL A 25 20.96 -7.61 -26.47
C VAL A 25 21.92 -8.27 -27.45
N ARG A 26 22.67 -9.31 -27.04
CA ARG A 26 23.58 -10.07 -27.95
C ARG A 26 22.84 -10.73 -29.12
N GLU A 27 21.58 -11.11 -28.92
CA GLU A 27 20.72 -11.71 -29.95
C GLU A 27 20.04 -10.66 -30.84
N GLY A 28 20.28 -9.34 -30.60
CA GLY A 28 19.66 -8.27 -31.37
C GLY A 28 18.17 -8.09 -31.13
N ARG A 29 17.64 -8.57 -29.99
CA ARG A 29 16.21 -8.60 -29.64
C ARG A 29 15.77 -7.41 -28.78
N VAL A 30 16.69 -6.48 -28.52
CA VAL A 30 16.42 -5.24 -27.76
C VAL A 30 16.64 -4.04 -28.68
N LEU A 31 15.64 -3.19 -28.78
CA LEU A 31 15.72 -1.94 -29.53
C LEU A 31 15.57 -0.75 -28.59
N VAL A 32 16.33 0.30 -28.86
CA VAL A 32 16.20 1.61 -28.22
C VAL A 32 15.99 2.63 -29.33
N ASP A 33 14.90 3.37 -29.29
CA ASP A 33 14.48 4.34 -30.32
C ASP A 33 14.48 3.75 -31.74
N GLY A 34 14.04 2.49 -31.85
CA GLY A 34 13.97 1.75 -33.12
C GLY A 34 15.31 1.20 -33.63
N ARG A 35 16.43 1.35 -32.92
CA ARG A 35 17.75 0.83 -33.28
C ARG A 35 18.14 -0.33 -32.34
N ILE A 36 18.77 -1.34 -32.89
CA ILE A 36 19.29 -2.48 -32.11
C ILE A 36 20.32 -1.94 -31.11
N ALA A 37 20.11 -2.27 -29.81
CA ALA A 37 21.02 -1.89 -28.73
C ALA A 37 22.38 -2.57 -28.93
N ALA A 38 23.48 -1.80 -28.85
CA ALA A 38 24.83 -2.32 -28.99
C ALA A 38 25.32 -3.03 -27.72
N SER A 39 24.94 -2.52 -26.55
CA SER A 39 25.33 -3.09 -25.25
C SER A 39 24.21 -2.99 -24.23
N ALA A 40 24.07 -3.99 -23.38
CA ALA A 40 23.17 -3.95 -22.21
C ALA A 40 23.62 -2.90 -21.16
N GLU A 41 24.85 -2.41 -21.28
CA GLU A 41 25.44 -1.40 -20.39
C GLU A 41 25.27 0.03 -20.93
N ASP A 42 24.77 0.18 -22.19
CA ASP A 42 24.48 1.49 -22.77
C ASP A 42 23.53 2.27 -21.86
N LYS A 43 23.76 3.57 -21.79
CA LYS A 43 22.95 4.46 -20.97
C LYS A 43 21.94 5.19 -21.86
N CYS A 44 20.71 5.22 -21.42
CA CYS A 44 19.64 6.03 -22.01
C CYS A 44 18.80 6.72 -20.92
N ASP A 45 18.03 7.72 -21.33
CA ASP A 45 17.06 8.33 -20.44
C ASP A 45 15.82 7.43 -20.39
N PRO A 46 15.50 6.84 -19.25
CA PRO A 46 14.39 5.89 -19.13
C PRO A 46 13.00 6.50 -19.35
N LEU A 47 12.86 7.82 -19.26
CA LEU A 47 11.58 8.53 -19.42
C LEU A 47 11.30 8.90 -20.88
N THR A 48 12.31 9.01 -21.70
CA THR A 48 12.17 9.47 -23.10
C THR A 48 12.52 8.39 -24.12
N ALA A 49 13.40 7.44 -23.77
CA ALA A 49 13.79 6.36 -24.67
C ALA A 49 12.66 5.36 -24.87
N ARG A 50 12.35 5.03 -26.12
CA ARG A 50 11.43 3.95 -26.46
C ARG A 50 12.20 2.63 -26.50
N ILE A 51 11.96 1.79 -25.52
CA ILE A 51 12.63 0.50 -25.41
C ILE A 51 11.65 -0.60 -25.78
N SER A 52 12.06 -1.49 -26.69
CA SER A 52 11.30 -2.70 -26.99
C SER A 52 12.16 -3.95 -26.85
N VAL A 53 11.55 -5.04 -26.42
CA VAL A 53 12.16 -6.37 -26.28
C VAL A 53 11.26 -7.37 -26.97
N ASN A 54 11.82 -8.17 -27.88
CA ASN A 54 11.07 -9.13 -28.71
C ASN A 54 9.93 -8.50 -29.52
N GLY A 55 10.06 -7.22 -29.90
CA GLY A 55 9.03 -6.47 -30.60
C GLY A 55 7.93 -5.87 -29.71
N GLU A 56 7.95 -6.14 -28.41
CA GLU A 56 7.03 -5.53 -27.44
C GLU A 56 7.65 -4.31 -26.80
N GLU A 57 6.91 -3.18 -26.78
CA GLU A 57 7.34 -1.95 -26.12
C GLU A 57 7.28 -2.13 -24.60
N LEU A 58 8.34 -1.69 -23.90
CA LEU A 58 8.43 -1.71 -22.45
C LEU A 58 8.21 -0.30 -21.89
N PHE A 59 7.28 -0.18 -20.97
CA PHE A 59 7.04 1.07 -20.26
C PHE A 59 7.84 1.10 -18.96
N TYR A 60 8.85 1.98 -18.92
CA TYR A 60 9.61 2.23 -17.71
C TYR A 60 8.75 2.95 -16.68
N ARG A 61 8.90 2.55 -15.43
CA ARG A 61 8.39 3.25 -14.24
C ARG A 61 9.51 3.36 -13.22
N GLU A 62 9.71 4.55 -12.68
CA GLU A 62 10.70 4.77 -11.62
C GLU A 62 10.37 3.92 -10.39
N HIS A 63 9.09 3.92 -10.02
CA HIS A 63 8.53 3.09 -8.97
C HIS A 63 7.21 2.47 -9.41
N THR A 64 6.90 1.34 -8.83
CA THR A 64 5.64 0.62 -9.04
C THR A 64 4.74 0.78 -7.82
N TYR A 65 3.45 1.06 -8.06
CA TYR A 65 2.45 1.23 -7.02
C TYR A 65 1.24 0.35 -7.34
N VAL A 66 0.94 -0.58 -6.47
CA VAL A 66 -0.13 -1.57 -6.63
C VAL A 66 -1.15 -1.39 -5.52
N MET A 67 -2.41 -1.16 -5.88
CA MET A 67 -3.55 -1.30 -4.99
C MET A 67 -3.98 -2.76 -4.98
N LEU A 68 -3.94 -3.39 -3.83
CA LEU A 68 -4.45 -4.74 -3.61
C LEU A 68 -5.69 -4.69 -2.71
N HIS A 69 -6.76 -5.35 -3.11
CA HIS A 69 -7.84 -5.70 -2.19
C HIS A 69 -7.46 -6.98 -1.43
N LYS A 70 -6.70 -6.78 -0.34
CA LYS A 70 -6.21 -7.92 0.47
C LYS A 70 -7.38 -8.76 0.98
N PRO A 71 -7.40 -10.07 0.74
CA PRO A 71 -8.35 -10.99 1.35
C PRO A 71 -7.94 -11.33 2.79
N ALA A 72 -8.86 -11.89 3.57
CA ALA A 72 -8.52 -12.57 4.82
C ALA A 72 -7.71 -13.85 4.54
N GLY A 73 -6.92 -14.28 5.51
CA GLY A 73 -6.11 -15.50 5.43
C GLY A 73 -4.69 -15.31 4.90
N VAL A 74 -4.38 -14.16 4.28
CA VAL A 74 -3.09 -13.85 3.65
C VAL A 74 -2.27 -12.90 4.53
N LEU A 75 -0.95 -13.10 4.57
CA LEU A 75 -0.02 -12.31 5.38
C LEU A 75 0.45 -11.04 4.66
N SER A 76 0.46 -9.90 5.36
CA SER A 76 1.06 -8.66 4.87
C SER A 76 2.58 -8.69 5.04
N ALA A 77 3.24 -9.57 4.29
CA ALA A 77 4.68 -9.79 4.29
C ALA A 77 5.20 -9.96 2.85
N THR A 78 6.50 -9.81 2.66
CA THR A 78 7.17 -10.08 1.38
C THR A 78 7.44 -11.57 1.17
N GLU A 79 7.76 -12.27 2.26
CA GLU A 79 8.04 -13.70 2.30
C GLU A 79 7.57 -14.28 3.63
N ASP A 80 7.13 -15.53 3.62
CA ASP A 80 6.83 -16.31 4.83
C ASP A 80 7.09 -17.79 4.57
N GLY A 81 7.59 -18.50 5.59
CA GLY A 81 7.95 -19.93 5.46
C GLY A 81 6.76 -20.89 5.50
N HIS A 82 5.59 -20.43 5.92
CA HIS A 82 4.45 -21.30 6.22
C HIS A 82 3.09 -20.80 5.72
N GLY A 83 3.02 -19.54 5.25
CA GLY A 83 1.76 -18.92 4.86
C GLY A 83 1.84 -18.14 3.56
N GLU A 84 0.72 -18.07 2.86
CA GLU A 84 0.57 -17.24 1.67
C GLU A 84 0.72 -15.76 2.02
N THR A 85 1.49 -15.03 1.24
CA THR A 85 1.75 -13.61 1.42
C THR A 85 1.02 -12.78 0.38
N VAL A 86 0.93 -11.47 0.62
CA VAL A 86 0.33 -10.53 -0.34
C VAL A 86 1.08 -10.46 -1.66
N LEU A 87 2.37 -10.83 -1.70
CA LEU A 87 3.12 -10.89 -2.96
C LEU A 87 2.80 -12.16 -3.77
N ASP A 88 2.33 -13.22 -3.11
CA ASP A 88 1.94 -14.45 -3.80
C ASP A 88 0.66 -14.28 -4.62
N LEU A 89 -0.15 -13.27 -4.31
CA LEU A 89 -1.34 -12.90 -5.08
C LEU A 89 -1.01 -12.15 -6.38
N LEU A 90 0.22 -11.63 -6.51
CA LEU A 90 0.63 -10.85 -7.67
C LEU A 90 1.20 -11.73 -8.79
N ALA A 91 1.09 -11.25 -10.04
CA ALA A 91 1.76 -11.87 -11.17
C ALA A 91 3.29 -11.95 -10.97
N PRO A 92 3.96 -12.97 -11.56
CA PRO A 92 5.38 -13.26 -11.30
C PRO A 92 6.34 -12.09 -11.55
N GLU A 93 6.03 -11.20 -12.50
CA GLU A 93 6.83 -10.01 -12.78
C GLU A 93 6.89 -9.05 -11.59
N TYR A 94 5.78 -8.85 -10.88
CA TYR A 94 5.72 -7.96 -9.72
C TYR A 94 6.52 -8.48 -8.53
N ARG A 95 6.65 -9.80 -8.38
CA ARG A 95 7.48 -10.41 -7.33
C ARG A 95 8.97 -10.10 -7.50
N LYS A 96 9.43 -9.91 -8.76
CA LYS A 96 10.83 -9.61 -9.09
C LYS A 96 11.20 -8.13 -8.93
N ILE A 97 10.22 -7.22 -8.87
CA ILE A 97 10.46 -5.78 -8.72
C ILE A 97 10.96 -5.44 -7.31
N GLY A 98 10.66 -6.27 -6.31
CA GLY A 98 11.01 -6.00 -4.91
C GLY A 98 9.97 -5.14 -4.19
N LEU A 99 8.70 -5.30 -4.57
CA LEU A 99 7.58 -4.64 -3.89
C LEU A 99 7.47 -5.10 -2.44
N PHE A 100 7.04 -4.19 -1.59
CA PHE A 100 6.70 -4.48 -0.20
C PHE A 100 5.40 -3.76 0.21
N PRO A 101 4.66 -4.28 1.21
CA PRO A 101 3.44 -3.67 1.67
C PRO A 101 3.70 -2.39 2.46
N VAL A 102 2.94 -1.31 2.17
CA VAL A 102 2.95 -0.06 2.93
C VAL A 102 2.10 -0.23 4.19
N GLY A 103 2.76 -0.56 5.26
CA GLY A 103 2.13 -1.01 6.50
C GLY A 103 1.59 -2.44 6.41
N ARG A 104 0.92 -2.86 7.46
CA ARG A 104 0.40 -4.22 7.57
C ARG A 104 -1.07 -4.20 7.93
N LEU A 105 -1.83 -5.12 7.36
CA LEU A 105 -3.12 -5.56 7.83
C LEU A 105 -2.94 -6.93 8.50
N ASP A 106 -3.69 -7.18 9.54
CA ASP A 106 -3.70 -8.50 10.19
C ASP A 106 -4.10 -9.58 9.19
N LYS A 107 -3.78 -10.84 9.49
CA LYS A 107 -4.09 -11.97 8.61
C LYS A 107 -5.57 -12.06 8.25
N ASP A 108 -6.45 -11.80 9.21
CA ASP A 108 -7.91 -11.83 9.07
C ASP A 108 -8.54 -10.48 8.66
N THR A 109 -7.74 -9.40 8.58
CA THR A 109 -8.20 -8.08 8.14
C THR A 109 -8.13 -7.97 6.62
N GLU A 110 -9.19 -7.44 6.02
CA GLU A 110 -9.35 -7.28 4.58
C GLU A 110 -9.14 -5.82 4.13
N GLY A 111 -9.19 -5.59 2.82
CA GLY A 111 -9.33 -4.27 2.22
C GLY A 111 -8.07 -3.72 1.59
N LEU A 112 -8.00 -2.40 1.51
CA LEU A 112 -6.94 -1.68 0.81
C LEU A 112 -5.57 -1.98 1.40
N LEU A 113 -4.68 -2.52 0.58
CA LEU A 113 -3.25 -2.60 0.87
C LEU A 113 -2.46 -2.03 -0.32
N LEU A 114 -1.65 -1.02 -0.07
CA LEU A 114 -0.70 -0.49 -1.05
C LEU A 114 0.58 -1.31 -0.99
N LEU A 115 1.07 -1.73 -2.18
CA LEU A 115 2.39 -2.32 -2.34
C LEU A 115 3.23 -1.43 -3.26
N THR A 116 4.51 -1.23 -2.94
CA THR A 116 5.41 -0.39 -3.74
C THR A 116 6.87 -0.76 -3.47
N ASP A 117 7.77 -0.30 -4.34
CA ASP A 117 9.22 -0.25 -4.16
C ASP A 117 9.73 1.16 -3.79
N ASP A 118 8.82 2.15 -3.62
CA ASP A 118 9.12 3.51 -3.18
C ASP A 118 9.19 3.59 -1.64
N GLY A 119 10.39 3.37 -1.09
CA GLY A 119 10.61 3.43 0.36
C GLY A 119 10.37 4.81 0.96
N ALA A 120 10.58 5.89 0.20
CA ALA A 120 10.39 7.26 0.68
C ALA A 120 8.89 7.55 0.89
N LEU A 121 8.05 7.23 -0.11
CA LEU A 121 6.61 7.38 0.02
C LEU A 121 6.05 6.49 1.12
N ALA A 122 6.48 5.23 1.20
CA ALA A 122 6.04 4.31 2.24
C ALA A 122 6.35 4.84 3.64
N HIS A 123 7.56 5.38 3.84
CA HIS A 123 7.94 6.02 5.11
C HIS A 123 7.02 7.18 5.46
N ASP A 124 6.74 8.07 4.51
CA ASP A 124 5.87 9.23 4.73
C ASP A 124 4.43 8.82 5.08
N LEU A 125 3.87 7.81 4.42
CA LEU A 125 2.52 7.32 4.69
C LEU A 125 2.37 6.61 6.04
N LEU A 126 3.48 6.03 6.55
CA LEU A 126 3.47 5.28 7.81
C LEU A 126 3.92 6.09 9.01
N ALA A 127 4.61 7.19 8.81
CA ALA A 127 5.14 8.02 9.88
C ALA A 127 4.00 8.63 10.73
N PRO A 128 3.93 8.37 12.06
CA PRO A 128 2.84 8.89 12.90
C PRO A 128 2.73 10.41 12.88
N LYS A 129 3.87 11.10 12.74
CA LYS A 129 3.93 12.57 12.67
C LYS A 129 3.26 13.16 11.40
N LYS A 130 3.03 12.34 10.39
CA LYS A 130 2.38 12.76 9.14
C LYS A 130 0.85 12.68 9.21
N HIS A 131 0.28 12.10 10.27
CA HIS A 131 -1.16 11.99 10.51
C HIS A 131 -1.97 11.52 9.29
N VAL A 132 -1.44 10.53 8.57
CA VAL A 132 -2.13 9.97 7.40
C VAL A 132 -3.29 9.10 7.87
N ASP A 133 -4.50 9.53 7.53
CA ASP A 133 -5.74 8.87 7.90
C ASP A 133 -5.83 7.46 7.31
N LYS A 134 -6.31 6.53 8.11
CA LYS A 134 -6.66 5.18 7.69
C LYS A 134 -8.08 4.91 8.15
N VAL A 135 -9.00 4.76 7.20
CA VAL A 135 -10.41 4.52 7.47
C VAL A 135 -10.71 3.04 7.35
N TYR A 136 -11.38 2.53 8.37
CA TYR A 136 -11.79 1.12 8.44
C TYR A 136 -13.30 1.01 8.62
N PHE A 137 -13.90 0.08 7.90
CA PHE A 137 -15.21 -0.43 8.23
C PHE A 137 -15.06 -1.58 9.22
N VAL A 138 -15.87 -1.57 10.25
CA VAL A 138 -15.85 -2.57 11.32
C VAL A 138 -17.25 -3.11 11.60
N ARG A 139 -17.34 -4.40 11.89
CA ARG A 139 -18.49 -5.00 12.58
C ARG A 139 -18.04 -5.49 13.94
N THR A 140 -18.89 -5.24 14.93
CA THR A 140 -18.63 -5.66 16.32
C THR A 140 -19.73 -6.60 16.80
N ASP A 141 -19.40 -7.42 17.77
CA ASP A 141 -20.37 -8.11 18.61
C ASP A 141 -20.70 -7.18 19.80
N GLY A 142 -21.97 -6.76 19.90
CA GLY A 142 -22.45 -5.78 20.87
C GLY A 142 -22.78 -4.40 20.28
N ALA A 143 -23.74 -3.72 20.91
CA ALA A 143 -24.21 -2.41 20.50
C ALA A 143 -23.19 -1.31 20.82
N LEU A 144 -22.79 -0.52 19.82
CA LEU A 144 -21.97 0.69 19.98
C LEU A 144 -22.86 1.86 20.38
N ASP A 145 -22.32 2.77 21.19
CA ASP A 145 -23.02 3.94 21.69
C ASP A 145 -22.15 5.22 21.71
N ASP A 146 -22.73 6.34 22.12
CA ASP A 146 -22.04 7.63 22.21
C ASP A 146 -20.88 7.62 23.20
N ALA A 147 -20.90 6.76 24.23
CA ALA A 147 -19.79 6.64 25.17
C ALA A 147 -18.57 5.98 24.50
N ASP A 148 -18.78 5.07 23.56
CA ASP A 148 -17.71 4.52 22.75
C ASP A 148 -17.11 5.58 21.82
N CYS A 149 -17.94 6.39 21.16
CA CYS A 149 -17.46 7.51 20.32
C CYS A 149 -16.61 8.51 21.13
N LYS A 150 -17.08 8.88 22.32
CA LYS A 150 -16.33 9.79 23.23
C LYS A 150 -15.00 9.18 23.67
N ALA A 151 -14.97 7.89 24.01
CA ALA A 151 -13.75 7.21 24.41
C ALA A 151 -12.71 7.19 23.27
N PHE A 152 -13.13 6.96 22.03
CA PHE A 152 -12.24 7.01 20.87
C PHE A 152 -11.65 8.41 20.64
N VAL A 153 -12.46 9.46 20.75
CA VAL A 153 -11.99 10.87 20.62
C VAL A 153 -10.99 11.25 21.71
N GLN A 154 -11.14 10.73 22.91
CA GLN A 154 -10.20 10.99 24.03
C GLN A 154 -8.91 10.20 23.93
N GLY A 155 -8.87 9.16 23.09
CA GLY A 155 -7.84 8.15 23.11
C GLY A 155 -8.10 7.07 24.14
N ILE A 156 -7.60 5.87 23.90
CA ILE A 156 -7.85 4.70 24.76
C ILE A 156 -6.52 4.14 25.25
N THR A 157 -6.37 4.05 26.57
CA THR A 157 -5.29 3.27 27.18
C THR A 157 -5.73 1.82 27.30
N LEU A 158 -4.96 0.93 26.69
CA LEU A 158 -5.23 -0.52 26.68
C LEU A 158 -4.76 -1.18 27.99
N GLY A 159 -5.24 -2.38 28.25
CA GLY A 159 -4.97 -3.08 29.51
C GLY A 159 -3.49 -3.39 29.80
N ASP A 160 -2.62 -3.35 28.79
CA ASP A 160 -1.16 -3.46 28.93
C ASP A 160 -0.46 -2.10 29.05
N GLY A 161 -1.21 -1.01 29.24
CA GLY A 161 -0.69 0.35 29.37
C GLY A 161 -0.38 1.04 28.02
N LEU A 162 -0.66 0.41 26.90
CA LEU A 162 -0.46 1.02 25.58
C LEU A 162 -1.49 2.13 25.36
N GLU A 163 -1.02 3.37 25.21
CA GLU A 163 -1.89 4.51 24.90
C GLU A 163 -2.13 4.57 23.38
N CYS A 164 -3.41 4.55 22.98
CA CYS A 164 -3.82 4.79 21.60
C CYS A 164 -4.16 6.26 21.41
N LEU A 165 -3.69 6.86 20.31
CA LEU A 165 -4.00 8.24 19.96
C LEU A 165 -5.51 8.42 19.78
N PRO A 166 -6.02 9.68 19.94
CA PRO A 166 -7.38 10.02 19.57
C PRO A 166 -7.76 9.51 18.18
N ALA A 167 -8.96 8.95 18.08
CA ALA A 167 -9.48 8.35 16.86
C ALA A 167 -10.95 8.76 16.66
N LYS A 168 -11.45 8.70 15.43
CA LYS A 168 -12.88 8.92 15.16
C LYS A 168 -13.58 7.56 15.06
N LEU A 169 -14.68 7.41 15.80
CA LEU A 169 -15.64 6.32 15.66
C LEU A 169 -16.97 6.92 15.19
N GLU A 170 -17.48 6.45 14.07
CA GLU A 170 -18.75 6.87 13.49
C GLU A 170 -19.67 5.66 13.35
N ILE A 171 -20.72 5.63 14.13
CA ILE A 171 -21.67 4.51 14.19
C ILE A 171 -22.60 4.60 12.98
N LEU A 172 -22.61 3.58 12.13
CA LEU A 172 -23.50 3.44 10.99
C LEU A 172 -24.79 2.71 11.39
N LYS A 173 -24.63 1.70 12.24
CA LYS A 173 -25.74 0.90 12.77
C LYS A 173 -25.38 0.43 14.17
N SER A 174 -26.34 0.58 15.12
CA SER A 174 -26.17 0.12 16.50
C SER A 174 -27.24 -0.93 16.81
N ASP A 175 -26.79 -2.16 17.02
CA ASP A 175 -27.59 -3.29 17.53
C ASP A 175 -26.68 -4.37 18.09
N ALA A 176 -27.18 -5.59 18.32
CA ALA A 176 -26.37 -6.73 18.79
C ALA A 176 -25.15 -7.00 17.88
N ARG A 177 -25.21 -6.62 16.61
CA ARG A 177 -24.07 -6.57 15.67
C ARG A 177 -24.01 -5.18 15.06
N SER A 178 -23.21 -4.31 15.64
CA SER A 178 -23.05 -2.93 15.18
C SER A 178 -22.11 -2.83 13.99
N GLU A 179 -22.32 -1.80 13.17
CA GLU A 179 -21.43 -1.41 12.06
C GLU A 179 -20.96 0.03 12.27
N ALA A 180 -19.69 0.28 12.02
CA ALA A 180 -19.12 1.61 12.19
C ALA A 180 -17.95 1.87 11.22
N LEU A 181 -17.62 3.16 11.04
CA LEU A 181 -16.36 3.60 10.47
C LEU A 181 -15.41 4.05 11.58
N ILE A 182 -14.15 3.63 11.48
CA ILE A 182 -13.09 4.05 12.40
C ILE A 182 -11.97 4.68 11.61
N THR A 183 -11.59 5.92 11.99
CA THR A 183 -10.43 6.62 11.43
C THR A 183 -9.33 6.69 12.47
N ILE A 184 -8.15 6.17 12.13
CA ILE A 184 -6.93 6.24 12.94
C ILE A 184 -5.79 6.85 12.14
N HIS A 185 -4.80 7.49 12.83
CA HIS A 185 -3.62 8.10 12.23
C HIS A 185 -2.33 7.30 12.47
N GLU A 186 -2.41 6.26 13.27
CA GLU A 186 -1.31 5.36 13.63
C GLU A 186 -1.64 3.91 13.25
N GLY A 187 -0.81 2.96 13.64
CA GLY A 187 -1.04 1.54 13.34
C GLY A 187 -0.31 0.63 14.32
N LYS A 188 -0.80 0.57 15.57
CA LYS A 188 -0.27 -0.33 16.59
C LYS A 188 -0.81 -1.75 16.39
N PHE A 189 -0.13 -2.72 16.99
CA PHE A 189 -0.50 -4.14 16.88
C PHE A 189 -1.96 -4.38 17.30
N HIS A 190 -2.78 -4.87 16.36
CA HIS A 190 -4.21 -5.15 16.51
C HIS A 190 -5.02 -3.97 17.11
N GLN A 191 -4.63 -2.72 16.81
CA GLN A 191 -5.09 -1.53 17.53
C GLN A 191 -6.61 -1.43 17.60
N ILE A 192 -7.30 -1.42 16.46
CA ILE A 192 -8.77 -1.27 16.42
C ILE A 192 -9.47 -2.40 17.18
N LYS A 193 -9.00 -3.64 17.00
CA LYS A 193 -9.55 -4.81 17.69
C LYS A 193 -9.42 -4.68 19.22
N ARG A 194 -8.24 -4.24 19.66
CA ARG A 194 -7.96 -4.06 21.09
C ARG A 194 -8.73 -2.88 21.69
N MET A 195 -8.85 -1.76 20.97
CA MET A 195 -9.62 -0.60 21.40
C MET A 195 -11.09 -0.99 21.59
N LEU A 196 -11.72 -1.66 20.63
CA LEU A 196 -13.11 -2.08 20.73
C LEU A 196 -13.29 -3.20 21.77
N ALA A 197 -12.37 -4.14 21.88
CA ALA A 197 -12.41 -5.18 22.92
C ALA A 197 -12.32 -4.59 24.33
N SER A 198 -11.53 -3.53 24.57
CA SER A 198 -11.47 -2.83 25.86
C SER A 198 -12.79 -2.15 26.22
N ARG A 199 -13.66 -1.90 25.24
CA ARG A 199 -15.01 -1.38 25.40
C ARG A 199 -16.06 -2.50 25.54
N GLY A 200 -15.64 -3.78 25.55
CA GLY A 200 -16.56 -4.93 25.57
C GLY A 200 -17.28 -5.18 24.24
N LYS A 201 -16.72 -4.67 23.13
CA LYS A 201 -17.29 -4.76 21.78
C LYS A 201 -16.29 -5.46 20.84
N PRO A 202 -16.09 -6.78 20.93
CA PRO A 202 -15.11 -7.48 20.10
C PRO A 202 -15.41 -7.33 18.61
N VAL A 203 -14.35 -7.17 17.82
CA VAL A 203 -14.43 -7.07 16.36
C VAL A 203 -14.66 -8.44 15.75
N VAL A 204 -15.70 -8.56 14.91
CA VAL A 204 -16.01 -9.77 14.14
C VAL A 204 -15.67 -9.63 12.66
N TYR A 205 -15.52 -8.39 12.16
CA TYR A 205 -15.07 -8.11 10.80
C TYR A 205 -14.36 -6.77 10.73
N LEU A 206 -13.27 -6.69 9.97
CA LEU A 206 -12.49 -5.48 9.78
C LEU A 206 -11.99 -5.37 8.33
N LYS A 207 -12.26 -4.23 7.70
CA LYS A 207 -11.86 -3.92 6.32
C LYS A 207 -11.32 -2.52 6.23
N ARG A 208 -10.08 -2.33 5.74
CA ARG A 208 -9.56 -0.99 5.46
C ARG A 208 -10.13 -0.47 4.14
N LEU A 209 -10.78 0.68 4.20
CA LEU A 209 -11.40 1.33 3.05
C LEU A 209 -10.47 2.34 2.38
N SER A 210 -9.66 3.08 3.18
CA SER A 210 -8.77 4.09 2.63
C SER A 210 -7.48 4.26 3.43
N MET A 211 -6.48 4.86 2.79
CA MET A 211 -5.23 5.33 3.38
C MET A 211 -4.83 6.66 2.74
N GLY A 212 -4.83 7.76 3.50
CA GLY A 212 -4.68 9.10 2.96
C GLY A 212 -5.75 9.40 1.90
N SER A 213 -5.33 9.87 0.75
CA SER A 213 -6.21 10.13 -0.40
C SER A 213 -6.61 8.87 -1.18
N LEU A 214 -5.98 7.73 -0.90
CA LEU A 214 -6.23 6.50 -1.66
C LEU A 214 -7.43 5.75 -1.07
N THR A 215 -8.46 5.54 -1.87
CA THR A 215 -9.66 4.75 -1.52
C THR A 215 -9.64 3.42 -2.26
N LEU A 216 -10.08 2.35 -1.60
CA LEU A 216 -10.21 1.04 -2.22
C LEU A 216 -11.16 1.11 -3.41
N ASP A 217 -10.70 0.63 -4.55
CA ASP A 217 -11.52 0.53 -5.75
C ASP A 217 -12.62 -0.52 -5.56
N GLU A 218 -13.87 -0.10 -5.69
CA GLU A 218 -15.04 -0.97 -5.52
C GLU A 218 -15.16 -2.04 -6.61
N GLY A 219 -14.50 -1.81 -7.76
CA GLY A 219 -14.43 -2.79 -8.86
C GLY A 219 -13.47 -3.94 -8.59
N LEU A 220 -12.58 -3.83 -7.57
CA LEU A 220 -11.66 -4.91 -7.23
C LEU A 220 -12.31 -5.93 -6.29
N SER A 221 -12.41 -7.17 -6.74
CA SER A 221 -12.76 -8.31 -5.89
C SER A 221 -11.61 -8.62 -4.90
N LYS A 222 -11.91 -9.37 -3.84
CA LYS A 222 -10.88 -9.81 -2.88
C LYS A 222 -9.81 -10.65 -3.57
N GLY A 223 -8.55 -10.29 -3.35
CA GLY A 223 -7.38 -10.90 -4.00
C GLY A 223 -6.99 -10.24 -5.31
N GLU A 224 -7.84 -9.40 -5.89
CA GLU A 224 -7.52 -8.65 -7.10
C GLU A 224 -6.70 -7.40 -6.79
N TYR A 225 -5.96 -6.96 -7.79
CA TYR A 225 -5.10 -5.78 -7.69
C TYR A 225 -5.06 -5.02 -9.02
N ARG A 226 -4.70 -3.75 -8.95
CA ARG A 226 -4.36 -2.93 -10.11
C ARG A 226 -3.23 -1.96 -9.79
N LEU A 227 -2.62 -1.44 -10.82
CA LEU A 227 -1.69 -0.32 -10.67
C LEU A 227 -2.44 0.96 -10.32
N LEU A 228 -1.77 1.84 -9.57
CA LEU A 228 -2.28 3.19 -9.35
C LEU A 228 -2.16 4.03 -10.62
N THR A 229 -3.10 4.94 -10.81
CA THR A 229 -3.03 5.99 -11.81
C THR A 229 -2.01 7.07 -11.40
N ALA A 230 -1.55 7.86 -12.37
CA ALA A 230 -0.65 8.99 -12.09
C ALA A 230 -1.27 10.01 -11.14
N GLU A 231 -2.58 10.21 -11.22
CA GLU A 231 -3.33 11.11 -10.35
C GLU A 231 -3.40 10.57 -8.90
N GLU A 232 -3.69 9.28 -8.72
CA GLU A 232 -3.67 8.65 -7.40
C GLU A 232 -2.30 8.74 -6.74
N ILE A 233 -1.22 8.51 -7.49
CA ILE A 233 0.16 8.63 -7.00
C ILE A 233 0.45 10.07 -6.57
N LYS A 234 0.07 11.05 -7.39
CA LYS A 234 0.25 12.47 -7.09
C LYS A 234 -0.49 12.85 -5.80
N ASN A 235 -1.78 12.55 -5.71
CA ASN A 235 -2.61 12.87 -4.55
C ASN A 235 -2.10 12.17 -3.27
N LEU A 236 -1.60 10.94 -3.40
CA LEU A 236 -1.04 10.19 -2.28
C LEU A 236 0.26 10.82 -1.75
N ARG A 237 1.12 11.32 -2.63
CA ARG A 237 2.33 12.07 -2.25
C ARG A 237 2.00 13.39 -1.55
N GLU A 238 0.98 14.09 -2.04
CA GLU A 238 0.51 15.33 -1.44
C GLU A 238 -0.08 15.09 -0.04
N SER A 239 -0.87 14.03 0.15
CA SER A 239 -1.46 13.71 1.47
C SER A 239 -0.39 13.45 2.55
N GLY A 240 0.78 12.94 2.18
CA GLY A 240 1.93 12.81 3.09
C GLY A 240 2.65 14.14 3.41
N GLN A 241 2.45 15.19 2.60
CA GLN A 241 3.11 16.49 2.77
C GLN A 241 2.26 17.50 3.55
N PHE A 242 0.93 17.50 3.43
CA PHE A 242 0.04 18.49 4.04
C PHE A 242 -0.02 18.47 5.57
N ALA A 243 0.46 17.44 6.23
CA ALA A 243 0.52 17.38 7.69
C ALA A 243 1.53 18.36 8.31
N GLN A 244 2.44 18.96 7.53
CA GLN A 244 3.41 19.94 8.05
C GLN A 244 2.84 21.37 8.17
N GLY A 245 1.71 21.68 7.50
CA GLY A 245 1.15 23.05 7.47
C GLY A 245 0.18 23.41 8.60
N LYS A 246 -0.35 22.45 9.33
CA LYS A 246 -1.34 22.70 10.40
C LYS A 246 -0.76 22.82 11.81
N ALA A 247 0.49 22.48 12.03
CA ALA A 247 1.13 22.57 13.35
C ALA A 247 1.70 23.97 13.70
N GLY A 248 1.54 24.97 12.81
CA GLY A 248 2.14 26.30 12.94
C GLY A 248 1.18 27.48 13.13
N ALA A 249 -0.13 27.25 13.22
CA ALA A 249 -1.14 28.34 13.23
C ALA A 249 -1.81 28.63 14.58
N ASP A 250 -1.40 27.95 15.67
CA ASP A 250 -1.83 28.27 17.02
C ASP A 250 -0.63 28.44 17.94
N LYS A 251 -0.07 29.65 17.93
CA LYS A 251 0.75 30.23 18.99
C LYS A 251 0.43 31.70 19.10
#